data_ac27587b1559d1fa60a89f1a9b2820cd
#
_entry.id   ac27587b1559d1fa60a89f1a9b2820cd
#
_cell.length_a   1.000
_cell.length_b   1.000
_cell.length_c   1.000
_cell.angle_alpha   90.00
_cell.angle_beta   90.00
_cell.angle_gamma   90.00
#
_symmetry.space_group_name_H-M   'P 1'
#
loop_
_entity.id
_entity.type
_entity.pdbx_description
1 polymer ?
#
loop_
_entity_poly.entity_id
_entity_poly.type
_entity_poly.pdbx_seq_one_letter_code
_entity_poly.pdbx_strand_id
1 'polypeptide(L)'
;MYMVFRRLLVCLLWLWLPVSQAADSGSLRAADNQHASVRLRAQTESNGDTRLLLDVALEKGWKTYWRSPGEGGIAPAIAWHTPLEVNWRWPTPQRFDVAGISTQGYHGDVSFPMTLRGKIPPTLSGVLTLSTCSNVCILTDYPFSLDMTTPAGERFNYDFTRAMGTLPLRDGLTSQLTASYVSGKLTVTARRDAGWQQPALFIDSMEDVDFGKPSFTTRGATLTATVPVTDSWGEAAPDLSGKTLSLVLADSGQAQESQIAV
;
A
#
# COMPACT_ATOMS: atom_id res chain seq x y z
N MET A 1 -70.56 18.47 38.33
CA MET A 1 -70.07 18.21 36.97
C MET A 1 -68.57 18.51 37.02
N TYR A 2 -67.72 17.53 37.40
CA TYR A 2 -66.27 17.69 37.56
C TYR A 2 -65.60 16.96 36.37
N MET A 3 -64.92 17.75 35.55
CA MET A 3 -64.13 17.29 34.41
C MET A 3 -62.71 17.01 34.88
N VAL A 4 -62.30 15.74 34.95
CA VAL A 4 -60.95 15.30 35.32
C VAL A 4 -60.08 15.31 34.10
N PHE A 5 -59.17 16.25 34.02
CA PHE A 5 -58.11 16.34 33.01
C PHE A 5 -56.99 15.32 33.35
N ARG A 6 -56.97 14.21 32.62
CA ARG A 6 -55.93 13.18 32.73
C ARG A 6 -54.71 13.61 31.86
N ARG A 7 -53.71 14.17 32.49
CA ARG A 7 -52.40 14.53 31.83
C ARG A 7 -51.68 13.19 31.54
N LEU A 8 -51.60 12.80 30.26
CA LEU A 8 -50.71 11.76 29.78
C LEU A 8 -49.29 12.32 29.73
N LEU A 9 -48.42 11.89 30.64
CA LEU A 9 -46.98 12.14 30.62
C LEU A 9 -46.38 11.15 29.64
N VAL A 10 -46.05 11.58 28.42
CA VAL A 10 -45.30 10.77 27.44
C VAL A 10 -43.82 10.89 27.83
N CYS A 11 -43.30 9.90 28.55
CA CYS A 11 -41.85 9.74 28.75
C CYS A 11 -41.23 9.32 27.41
N LEU A 12 -40.60 10.26 26.70
CA LEU A 12 -39.67 9.95 25.61
C LEU A 12 -38.44 9.28 26.23
N LEU A 13 -38.42 7.97 26.27
CA LEU A 13 -37.21 7.19 26.49
C LEU A 13 -36.32 7.37 25.24
N TRP A 14 -35.34 8.25 25.34
CA TRP A 14 -34.22 8.28 24.42
C TRP A 14 -33.47 6.96 24.60
N LEU A 15 -33.74 6.00 23.72
CA LEU A 15 -32.90 4.81 23.55
C LEU A 15 -31.53 5.27 23.06
N TRP A 16 -30.60 5.46 23.97
CA TRP A 16 -29.17 5.48 23.64
C TRP A 16 -28.83 4.08 23.14
N LEU A 17 -28.95 3.87 21.82
CA LEU A 17 -28.35 2.69 21.20
C LEU A 17 -26.83 2.88 21.36
N PRO A 18 -26.13 1.96 22.01
CA PRO A 18 -24.68 2.01 22.02
C PRO A 18 -24.25 1.95 20.55
N VAL A 19 -23.55 2.97 20.09
CA VAL A 19 -22.85 2.92 18.81
C VAL A 19 -21.80 1.83 18.99
N SER A 20 -22.07 0.64 18.47
CA SER A 20 -21.09 -0.44 18.42
C SER A 20 -19.90 0.06 17.63
N GLN A 21 -18.82 0.42 18.30
CA GLN A 21 -17.57 0.73 17.66
C GLN A 21 -16.97 -0.60 17.24
N ALA A 22 -17.15 -0.95 15.97
CA ALA A 22 -16.46 -2.08 15.36
C ALA A 22 -14.94 -1.83 15.39
N ALA A 23 -14.14 -2.87 15.11
CA ALA A 23 -12.70 -2.70 14.86
C ALA A 23 -12.47 -1.90 13.55
N ASP A 24 -12.94 -0.67 13.53
CA ASP A 24 -13.08 0.22 12.39
C ASP A 24 -12.90 1.68 12.87
N SER A 25 -11.93 2.37 12.29
CA SER A 25 -11.67 3.77 12.62
C SER A 25 -12.73 4.74 12.07
N GLY A 26 -13.63 4.28 11.21
CA GLY A 26 -14.37 5.16 10.33
C GLY A 26 -13.45 5.87 9.32
N SER A 27 -14.01 6.79 8.55
CA SER A 27 -13.22 7.61 7.62
C SER A 27 -12.54 8.75 8.38
N LEU A 28 -11.22 8.70 8.47
CA LEU A 28 -10.38 9.73 9.08
C LEU A 28 -9.98 10.76 8.01
N ARG A 29 -10.12 12.03 8.35
CA ARG A 29 -9.69 13.18 7.55
C ARG A 29 -8.87 14.10 8.42
N ALA A 30 -7.88 14.76 7.83
CA ALA A 30 -7.08 15.76 8.52
C ALA A 30 -7.48 17.18 8.07
N ALA A 31 -7.42 18.14 8.97
CA ALA A 31 -7.80 19.52 8.66
C ALA A 31 -6.86 20.19 7.66
N ASP A 32 -5.60 19.79 7.65
CA ASP A 32 -4.53 20.27 6.77
C ASP A 32 -4.45 19.54 5.43
N ASN A 33 -5.22 18.44 5.26
CA ASN A 33 -5.25 17.65 4.03
C ASN A 33 -6.66 17.17 3.71
N GLN A 34 -7.38 17.93 2.92
CA GLN A 34 -8.73 17.56 2.49
C GLN A 34 -8.75 16.63 1.26
N HIS A 35 -7.57 16.36 0.65
CA HIS A 35 -7.43 15.60 -0.61
C HIS A 35 -7.29 14.11 -0.39
N ALA A 36 -7.20 13.67 0.87
CA ALA A 36 -7.13 12.28 1.26
C ALA A 36 -8.04 11.97 2.45
N SER A 37 -8.51 10.75 2.49
CA SER A 37 -9.09 10.15 3.69
C SER A 37 -8.61 8.73 3.84
N VAL A 38 -8.48 8.27 5.07
CA VAL A 38 -8.03 6.92 5.38
C VAL A 38 -9.02 6.22 6.30
N ARG A 39 -9.08 4.90 6.21
CA ARG A 39 -9.89 4.06 7.10
C ARG A 39 -9.13 2.79 7.41
N LEU A 40 -9.04 2.46 8.67
CA LEU A 40 -8.43 1.23 9.14
C LEU A 40 -9.52 0.33 9.73
N ARG A 41 -9.52 -0.93 9.31
CA ARG A 41 -10.43 -1.97 9.82
C ARG A 41 -9.63 -3.21 10.14
N ALA A 42 -9.94 -3.89 11.23
CA ALA A 42 -9.20 -5.07 11.66
C ALA A 42 -10.13 -6.18 12.15
N GLN A 43 -9.70 -7.43 12.00
CA GLN A 43 -10.39 -8.60 12.50
C GLN A 43 -9.38 -9.65 12.93
N THR A 44 -9.51 -10.16 14.16
CA THR A 44 -8.73 -11.28 14.63
C THR A 44 -9.36 -12.59 14.16
N GLU A 45 -8.56 -13.45 13.59
CA GLU A 45 -8.95 -14.76 13.08
C GLU A 45 -8.87 -15.83 14.18
N SER A 46 -9.48 -16.98 13.96
CA SER A 46 -9.48 -18.11 14.90
C SER A 46 -8.08 -18.70 15.17
N ASN A 47 -7.13 -18.50 14.25
CA ASN A 47 -5.73 -18.91 14.41
C ASN A 47 -4.88 -17.92 15.22
N GLY A 48 -5.46 -16.79 15.67
CA GLY A 48 -4.79 -15.75 16.43
C GLY A 48 -4.13 -14.65 15.60
N ASP A 49 -4.00 -14.81 14.27
CA ASP A 49 -3.56 -13.72 13.39
C ASP A 49 -4.62 -12.63 13.31
N THR A 50 -4.21 -11.39 13.16
CA THR A 50 -5.13 -10.28 12.92
C THR A 50 -4.94 -9.74 11.51
N ARG A 51 -6.01 -9.78 10.72
CA ARG A 51 -6.05 -9.10 9.42
C ARG A 51 -6.43 -7.63 9.63
N LEU A 52 -5.70 -6.74 8.98
CA LEU A 52 -5.99 -5.31 8.96
C LEU A 52 -6.04 -4.84 7.51
N LEU A 53 -7.00 -3.99 7.21
CA LEU A 53 -7.14 -3.34 5.92
C LEU A 53 -7.04 -1.83 6.12
N LEU A 54 -6.06 -1.21 5.47
CA LEU A 54 -5.95 0.24 5.34
C LEU A 54 -6.50 0.63 3.97
N ASP A 55 -7.61 1.33 3.96
CA ASP A 55 -8.16 1.97 2.77
C ASP A 55 -7.71 3.43 2.71
N VAL A 56 -7.18 3.85 1.59
CA VAL A 56 -6.80 5.23 1.28
C VAL A 56 -7.63 5.68 0.10
N ALA A 57 -8.41 6.74 0.26
CA ALA A 57 -9.17 7.39 -0.80
C ALA A 57 -8.52 8.74 -1.12
N LEU A 58 -8.17 8.95 -2.38
CA LEU A 58 -7.50 10.16 -2.87
C LEU A 58 -8.40 10.93 -3.82
N GLU A 59 -8.39 12.26 -3.70
CA GLU A 59 -9.03 13.13 -4.67
C GLU A 59 -8.38 12.98 -6.06
N LYS A 60 -9.16 13.22 -7.10
CA LYS A 60 -8.68 13.13 -8.49
C LYS A 60 -7.44 13.99 -8.72
N GLY A 61 -6.39 13.40 -9.28
CA GLY A 61 -5.12 14.07 -9.54
C GLY A 61 -4.12 14.00 -8.39
N TRP A 62 -4.53 13.43 -7.24
CA TRP A 62 -3.63 13.15 -6.13
C TRP A 62 -3.12 11.72 -6.18
N LYS A 63 -1.91 11.51 -5.65
CA LYS A 63 -1.23 10.23 -5.55
C LYS A 63 -0.65 10.02 -4.16
N THR A 64 -0.45 8.76 -3.79
CA THR A 64 0.39 8.35 -2.66
C THR A 64 1.44 7.35 -3.12
N TYR A 65 2.33 6.94 -2.24
CA TYR A 65 3.55 6.25 -2.61
C TYR A 65 3.53 4.76 -2.27
N TRP A 66 4.30 4.01 -3.04
CA TRP A 66 4.62 2.62 -2.77
C TRP A 66 5.73 2.50 -1.71
N ARG A 67 5.99 1.28 -1.20
CA ARG A 67 7.04 1.02 -0.19
C ARG A 67 8.44 1.50 -0.63
N SER A 68 8.68 1.54 -1.92
CA SER A 68 9.87 2.07 -2.56
C SER A 68 9.46 3.20 -3.49
N PRO A 69 9.33 4.42 -2.98
CA PRO A 69 8.64 5.50 -3.67
C PRO A 69 9.42 6.08 -4.87
N GLY A 70 10.73 5.80 -4.97
CA GLY A 70 11.62 6.47 -5.92
C GLY A 70 12.01 7.86 -5.45
N GLU A 71 12.43 8.70 -6.38
CA GLU A 71 12.94 10.04 -6.09
C GLU A 71 11.92 10.95 -5.40
N GLY A 72 12.28 11.49 -4.24
CA GLY A 72 11.50 12.51 -3.53
C GLY A 72 10.17 12.05 -2.94
N GLY A 73 9.87 10.77 -2.95
CA GLY A 73 8.66 10.20 -2.34
C GLY A 73 8.89 9.74 -0.89
N ILE A 74 7.80 9.67 -0.13
CA ILE A 74 7.79 9.12 1.23
C ILE A 74 6.73 8.01 1.29
N ALA A 75 7.18 6.78 1.58
CA ALA A 75 6.29 5.63 1.72
C ALA A 75 5.36 5.81 2.94
N PRO A 76 4.10 5.34 2.86
CA PRO A 76 3.22 5.25 4.03
C PRO A 76 3.86 4.43 5.16
N ALA A 77 3.70 4.89 6.39
CA ALA A 77 4.22 4.20 7.57
C ALA A 77 3.24 4.28 8.74
N ILE A 78 3.24 3.27 9.60
CA ILE A 78 2.45 3.27 10.84
C ILE A 78 3.38 3.16 12.04
N ALA A 79 3.32 4.15 12.93
CA ALA A 79 3.91 4.09 14.25
C ALA A 79 2.89 3.46 15.21
N TRP A 80 3.09 2.19 15.56
CA TRP A 80 2.21 1.45 16.47
C TRP A 80 2.50 1.80 17.93
N HIS A 81 1.45 1.98 18.73
CA HIS A 81 1.63 2.22 20.18
C HIS A 81 2.00 0.93 20.96
N THR A 82 1.80 -0.22 20.36
CA THR A 82 2.19 -1.52 20.91
C THR A 82 3.11 -2.22 19.91
N PRO A 83 4.23 -2.83 20.33
CA PRO A 83 5.11 -3.59 19.45
C PRO A 83 4.35 -4.76 18.78
N LEU A 84 4.38 -4.83 17.46
CA LEU A 84 3.71 -5.84 16.66
C LEU A 84 4.63 -6.26 15.49
N GLU A 85 4.53 -7.53 15.12
CA GLU A 85 5.05 -7.99 13.84
C GLU A 85 4.01 -7.68 12.76
N VAL A 86 4.38 -6.86 11.77
CA VAL A 86 3.47 -6.39 10.72
C VAL A 86 3.95 -6.90 9.37
N ASN A 87 3.13 -7.71 8.71
CA ASN A 87 3.32 -8.06 7.31
C ASN A 87 2.41 -7.16 6.46
N TRP A 88 2.96 -6.03 6.03
CA TRP A 88 2.29 -5.07 5.16
C TRP A 88 2.43 -5.53 3.71
N ARG A 89 1.30 -5.74 3.03
CA ARG A 89 1.28 -6.18 1.63
C ARG A 89 0.93 -5.02 0.72
N TRP A 90 1.65 -4.94 -0.39
CA TRP A 90 1.62 -3.78 -1.27
C TRP A 90 1.01 -4.15 -2.62
N PRO A 91 -0.10 -3.51 -3.02
CA PRO A 91 -0.64 -3.64 -4.36
C PRO A 91 0.40 -3.32 -5.43
N THR A 92 0.17 -3.80 -6.65
CA THR A 92 1.05 -3.47 -7.78
C THR A 92 1.07 -1.96 -7.99
N PRO A 93 2.24 -1.30 -7.93
CA PRO A 93 2.31 0.15 -8.09
C PRO A 93 2.18 0.59 -9.54
N GLN A 94 2.12 1.90 -9.72
CA GLN A 94 2.23 2.60 -11.00
C GLN A 94 3.43 3.55 -10.95
N ARG A 95 3.96 3.90 -12.11
CA ARG A 95 5.04 4.89 -12.22
C ARG A 95 4.48 6.25 -12.62
N PHE A 96 4.99 7.29 -11.97
CA PHE A 96 4.65 8.67 -12.24
C PHE A 96 5.92 9.44 -12.58
N ASP A 97 5.97 9.98 -13.77
CA ASP A 97 7.07 10.82 -14.21
C ASP A 97 6.57 12.26 -14.27
N VAL A 98 7.08 13.11 -13.38
CA VAL A 98 6.73 14.53 -13.32
C VAL A 98 8.00 15.35 -13.27
N ALA A 99 8.18 16.26 -14.23
CA ALA A 99 9.34 17.17 -14.32
C ALA A 99 10.71 16.48 -14.24
N GLY A 100 10.82 15.26 -14.80
CA GLY A 100 12.07 14.47 -14.78
C GLY A 100 12.27 13.62 -13.54
N ILE A 101 11.39 13.73 -12.54
CA ILE A 101 11.41 12.92 -11.32
C ILE A 101 10.51 11.70 -11.54
N SER A 102 11.04 10.50 -11.29
CA SER A 102 10.32 9.23 -11.41
C SER A 102 9.94 8.68 -10.05
N THR A 103 8.65 8.59 -9.77
CA THR A 103 8.11 8.06 -8.51
C THR A 103 7.22 6.85 -8.73
N GLN A 104 7.05 6.02 -7.69
CA GLN A 104 6.28 4.80 -7.71
C GLN A 104 5.18 4.87 -6.64
N GLY A 105 3.95 4.57 -7.00
CA GLY A 105 2.84 4.68 -6.06
C GLY A 105 1.47 4.39 -6.67
N TYR A 106 0.46 5.12 -6.22
CA TYR A 106 -0.95 4.85 -6.52
C TYR A 106 -1.72 6.13 -6.78
N HIS A 107 -2.60 6.09 -7.76
CA HIS A 107 -3.63 7.10 -8.00
C HIS A 107 -4.98 6.60 -7.49
N GLY A 108 -5.82 7.53 -7.03
CA GLY A 108 -7.17 7.21 -6.61
C GLY A 108 -7.20 6.31 -5.38
N ASP A 109 -8.20 5.46 -5.29
CA ASP A 109 -8.40 4.60 -4.13
C ASP A 109 -7.44 3.42 -4.16
N VAL A 110 -6.78 3.16 -3.02
CA VAL A 110 -5.92 1.99 -2.83
C VAL A 110 -6.17 1.38 -1.46
N SER A 111 -6.17 0.05 -1.40
CA SER A 111 -6.34 -0.72 -0.16
C SER A 111 -5.11 -1.56 0.11
N PHE A 112 -4.54 -1.43 1.31
CA PHE A 112 -3.36 -2.17 1.74
C PHE A 112 -3.76 -3.24 2.75
N PRO A 113 -3.74 -4.53 2.37
CA PRO A 113 -3.97 -5.61 3.31
C PRO A 113 -2.70 -5.87 4.15
N MET A 114 -2.89 -6.07 5.45
CA MET A 114 -1.82 -6.38 6.41
C MET A 114 -2.21 -7.59 7.25
N THR A 115 -1.20 -8.31 7.71
CA THR A 115 -1.34 -9.31 8.76
C THR A 115 -0.49 -8.89 9.96
N LEU A 116 -1.12 -8.80 11.12
CA LEU A 116 -0.49 -8.47 12.37
C LEU A 116 -0.33 -9.74 13.20
N ARG A 117 0.85 -9.94 13.79
CA ARG A 117 1.15 -11.04 14.70
C ARG A 117 1.65 -10.52 16.02
N GLY A 118 1.40 -11.29 17.06
CA GLY A 118 1.75 -10.95 18.43
C GLY A 118 0.51 -10.78 19.30
N LYS A 119 0.70 -10.23 20.50
CA LYS A 119 -0.41 -9.99 21.43
C LYS A 119 -1.15 -8.73 21.04
N ILE A 120 -2.28 -8.88 20.36
CA ILE A 120 -3.14 -7.76 19.98
C ILE A 120 -3.86 -7.24 21.23
N PRO A 121 -3.73 -5.95 21.56
CA PRO A 121 -4.44 -5.37 22.71
C PRO A 121 -5.93 -5.20 22.40
N PRO A 122 -6.80 -5.08 23.42
CA PRO A 122 -8.21 -4.78 23.24
C PRO A 122 -8.46 -3.49 22.47
N THR A 123 -7.55 -2.51 22.59
CA THR A 123 -7.53 -1.28 21.78
C THR A 123 -6.24 -1.25 20.97
N LEU A 124 -6.36 -1.46 19.68
CA LEU A 124 -5.23 -1.36 18.74
C LEU A 124 -5.12 0.07 18.22
N SER A 125 -3.99 0.72 18.46
CA SER A 125 -3.82 2.13 18.12
C SER A 125 -2.43 2.46 17.58
N GLY A 126 -2.34 3.58 16.89
CA GLY A 126 -1.12 4.08 16.29
C GLY A 126 -1.35 5.38 15.52
N VAL A 127 -0.34 5.80 14.79
CA VAL A 127 -0.38 6.96 13.90
C VAL A 127 0.06 6.51 12.51
N LEU A 128 -0.81 6.66 11.53
CA LEU A 128 -0.46 6.48 10.12
C LEU A 128 0.08 7.80 9.58
N THR A 129 1.31 7.81 9.11
CA THR A 129 1.88 8.93 8.34
C THR A 129 1.73 8.63 6.85
N LEU A 130 1.09 9.53 6.11
CA LEU A 130 0.81 9.40 4.69
C LEU A 130 1.27 10.64 3.93
N SER A 131 2.13 10.45 2.93
CA SER A 131 2.46 11.49 1.97
C SER A 131 1.51 11.42 0.77
N THR A 132 0.88 12.55 0.44
CA THR A 132 0.03 12.69 -0.74
C THR A 132 0.51 13.86 -1.58
N CYS A 133 0.55 13.67 -2.89
CA CYS A 133 1.12 14.65 -3.80
C CYS A 133 0.25 14.86 -5.05
N SER A 134 0.21 16.11 -5.49
CA SER A 134 -0.20 16.52 -6.85
C SER A 134 0.88 17.48 -7.39
N ASN A 135 0.62 18.77 -7.47
CA ASN A 135 1.64 19.81 -7.72
C ASN A 135 2.43 20.18 -6.44
N VAL A 136 1.88 19.84 -5.29
CA VAL A 136 2.49 19.98 -3.96
C VAL A 136 2.37 18.66 -3.22
N CYS A 137 3.27 18.42 -2.28
CA CYS A 137 3.21 17.25 -1.40
C CYS A 137 2.80 17.68 0.01
N ILE A 138 1.88 16.91 0.61
CA ILE A 138 1.41 17.10 1.97
C ILE A 138 1.71 15.83 2.74
N LEU A 139 2.47 15.94 3.82
CA LEU A 139 2.72 14.85 4.76
C LEU A 139 1.73 15.00 5.91
N THR A 140 0.94 13.98 6.15
CA THR A 140 -0.19 14.03 7.09
C THR A 140 -0.15 12.85 8.04
N ASP A 141 -0.39 13.13 9.32
CA ASP A 141 -0.54 12.14 10.36
C ASP A 141 -2.02 11.87 10.66
N TYR A 142 -2.40 10.60 10.66
CA TYR A 142 -3.73 10.12 11.00
C TYR A 142 -3.67 9.26 12.26
N PRO A 143 -3.88 9.81 13.46
CA PRO A 143 -4.01 9.00 14.66
C PRO A 143 -5.27 8.14 14.57
N PHE A 144 -5.17 6.87 14.94
CA PHE A 144 -6.28 5.94 14.93
C PHE A 144 -6.33 5.07 16.19
N SER A 145 -7.53 4.57 16.46
CA SER A 145 -7.81 3.64 17.56
C SER A 145 -8.93 2.71 17.12
N LEU A 146 -8.71 1.39 17.27
CA LEU A 146 -9.66 0.35 16.90
C LEU A 146 -10.05 -0.44 18.16
N ASP A 147 -11.34 -0.62 18.39
CA ASP A 147 -11.84 -1.52 19.43
C ASP A 147 -11.84 -2.97 18.92
N MET A 148 -10.85 -3.75 19.33
CA MET A 148 -10.66 -5.14 18.90
C MET A 148 -11.61 -6.11 19.58
N THR A 149 -12.43 -5.65 20.54
CA THR A 149 -13.46 -6.49 21.21
C THR A 149 -14.72 -6.66 20.34
N THR A 150 -14.89 -5.81 19.34
CA THR A 150 -15.99 -5.85 18.37
C THR A 150 -15.49 -6.34 17.00
N PRO A 151 -16.24 -7.25 16.32
CA PRO A 151 -15.83 -7.70 14.98
C PRO A 151 -15.88 -6.54 13.97
N ALA A 152 -15.02 -6.59 12.97
CA ALA A 152 -15.14 -5.74 11.79
C ALA A 152 -16.49 -5.99 11.09
N GLY A 153 -17.02 -4.95 10.41
CA GLY A 153 -18.33 -5.06 9.75
C GLY A 153 -18.39 -6.16 8.68
N GLU A 154 -19.59 -6.58 8.32
CA GLU A 154 -19.88 -7.72 7.42
C GLU A 154 -19.11 -7.68 6.08
N ARG A 155 -18.79 -6.49 5.56
CA ARG A 155 -18.06 -6.33 4.31
C ARG A 155 -16.53 -6.51 4.43
N PHE A 156 -15.98 -6.58 5.64
CA PHE A 156 -14.54 -6.64 5.84
C PHE A 156 -13.87 -7.79 5.07
N ASN A 157 -14.41 -8.99 5.16
CA ASN A 157 -13.87 -10.16 4.49
C ASN A 157 -13.85 -10.01 2.96
N TYR A 158 -14.92 -9.47 2.40
CA TYR A 158 -15.02 -9.20 0.97
C TYR A 158 -13.99 -8.15 0.54
N ASP A 159 -13.92 -7.02 1.24
CA ASP A 159 -13.00 -5.93 0.92
C ASP A 159 -11.53 -6.36 1.09
N PHE A 160 -11.22 -7.13 2.13
CA PHE A 160 -9.89 -7.69 2.34
C PHE A 160 -9.48 -8.65 1.22
N THR A 161 -10.38 -9.56 0.83
CA THR A 161 -10.14 -10.51 -0.28
C THR A 161 -9.94 -9.76 -1.60
N ARG A 162 -10.74 -8.73 -1.85
CA ARG A 162 -10.58 -7.87 -3.03
C ARG A 162 -9.21 -7.18 -3.04
N ALA A 163 -8.78 -6.62 -1.90
CA ALA A 163 -7.47 -6.01 -1.77
C ALA A 163 -6.34 -7.02 -2.00
N MET A 164 -6.47 -8.25 -1.49
CA MET A 164 -5.51 -9.34 -1.77
C MET A 164 -5.40 -9.66 -3.26
N GLY A 165 -6.48 -9.51 -4.02
CA GLY A 165 -6.50 -9.70 -5.48
C GLY A 165 -5.74 -8.62 -6.28
N THR A 166 -5.35 -7.49 -5.65
CA THR A 166 -4.56 -6.43 -6.29
C THR A 166 -3.04 -6.60 -6.11
N LEU A 167 -2.65 -7.58 -5.31
CA LEU A 167 -1.24 -7.86 -5.04
C LEU A 167 -0.58 -8.53 -6.25
N PRO A 168 0.72 -8.31 -6.47
CA PRO A 168 1.46 -9.08 -7.44
C PRO A 168 1.49 -10.56 -7.03
N LEU A 169 1.50 -11.45 -8.01
CA LEU A 169 1.68 -12.88 -7.81
C LEU A 169 3.12 -13.15 -7.35
N ARG A 170 3.35 -14.29 -6.73
CA ARG A 170 4.71 -14.73 -6.39
C ARG A 170 5.41 -15.38 -7.57
N ASP A 171 4.65 -15.94 -8.49
CA ASP A 171 5.11 -16.62 -9.69
C ASP A 171 4.02 -16.60 -10.78
N GLY A 172 4.32 -17.20 -11.93
CA GLY A 172 3.33 -17.47 -13.00
C GLY A 172 3.19 -16.39 -14.06
N LEU A 173 3.71 -15.17 -13.88
CA LEU A 173 3.74 -14.17 -14.96
C LEU A 173 4.86 -14.50 -15.96
N THR A 174 6.02 -14.91 -15.46
CA THR A 174 7.21 -15.20 -16.24
C THR A 174 7.64 -16.66 -16.06
N SER A 175 8.13 -17.29 -17.15
CA SER A 175 8.75 -18.61 -17.10
C SER A 175 10.25 -18.54 -16.77
N GLN A 176 10.88 -17.40 -17.01
CA GLN A 176 12.29 -17.12 -16.68
C GLN A 176 12.42 -15.65 -16.28
N LEU A 177 13.23 -15.40 -15.27
CA LEU A 177 13.57 -14.06 -14.80
C LEU A 177 15.03 -14.07 -14.33
N THR A 178 15.85 -13.19 -14.90
CA THR A 178 17.26 -13.06 -14.57
C THR A 178 17.68 -11.60 -14.49
N ALA A 179 18.73 -11.32 -13.72
CA ALA A 179 19.35 -10.01 -13.68
C ALA A 179 20.86 -10.12 -13.93
N SER A 180 21.41 -9.08 -14.47
CA SER A 180 22.85 -8.87 -14.59
C SER A 180 23.18 -7.39 -14.43
N TYR A 181 24.34 -7.11 -13.85
CA TYR A 181 24.78 -5.75 -13.59
C TYR A 181 26.18 -5.51 -14.12
N VAL A 182 26.38 -4.47 -14.91
CA VAL A 182 27.67 -4.10 -15.44
C VAL A 182 27.78 -2.57 -15.49
N SER A 183 28.75 -2.02 -14.79
CA SER A 183 29.16 -0.60 -14.90
C SER A 183 27.98 0.39 -14.84
N GLY A 184 27.20 0.35 -13.76
CA GLY A 184 26.06 1.26 -13.57
C GLY A 184 24.80 0.92 -14.38
N LYS A 185 24.77 -0.25 -15.00
CA LYS A 185 23.64 -0.68 -15.82
C LYS A 185 23.11 -2.04 -15.35
N LEU A 186 21.92 -2.03 -14.77
CA LEU A 186 21.19 -3.23 -14.45
C LEU A 186 20.35 -3.66 -15.66
N THR A 187 20.47 -4.93 -16.03
CA THR A 187 19.67 -5.55 -17.10
C THR A 187 18.83 -6.66 -16.48
N VAL A 188 17.51 -6.54 -16.55
CA VAL A 188 16.56 -7.57 -16.15
C VAL A 188 15.95 -8.19 -17.39
N THR A 189 16.10 -9.51 -17.54
CA THR A 189 15.54 -10.26 -18.67
C THR A 189 14.45 -11.19 -18.17
N ALA A 190 13.29 -11.12 -18.82
CA ALA A 190 12.13 -11.93 -18.46
C ALA A 190 11.54 -12.61 -19.70
N ARG A 191 11.06 -13.85 -19.56
CA ARG A 191 10.36 -14.57 -20.62
C ARG A 191 8.91 -14.83 -20.23
N ARG A 192 7.98 -14.50 -21.16
CA ARG A 192 6.55 -14.74 -21.05
C ARG A 192 6.00 -15.21 -22.37
N ASP A 193 5.45 -16.42 -22.43
CA ASP A 193 5.00 -17.02 -23.71
C ASP A 193 3.85 -16.23 -24.37
N ALA A 194 3.01 -15.57 -23.57
CA ALA A 194 1.97 -14.66 -24.08
C ALA A 194 2.51 -13.34 -24.70
N GLY A 195 3.83 -13.11 -24.63
CA GLY A 195 4.46 -11.86 -25.04
C GLY A 195 4.22 -10.71 -24.08
N TRP A 196 4.60 -9.50 -24.47
CA TRP A 196 4.59 -8.28 -23.66
C TRP A 196 3.85 -7.15 -24.37
N GLN A 197 3.01 -6.42 -23.65
CA GLN A 197 2.20 -5.32 -24.20
C GLN A 197 2.52 -3.98 -23.55
N GLN A 198 2.45 -3.91 -22.23
CA GLN A 198 2.70 -2.70 -21.43
C GLN A 198 3.57 -3.05 -20.21
N PRO A 199 4.84 -3.44 -20.46
CA PRO A 199 5.71 -3.86 -19.35
C PRO A 199 6.05 -2.69 -18.46
N ALA A 200 6.10 -2.96 -17.15
CA ALA A 200 6.58 -2.05 -16.13
C ALA A 200 7.45 -2.82 -15.13
N LEU A 201 8.51 -2.19 -14.65
CA LEU A 201 9.43 -2.74 -13.66
C LEU A 201 9.56 -1.77 -12.50
N PHE A 202 9.39 -2.29 -11.29
CA PHE A 202 9.53 -1.57 -10.03
C PHE A 202 10.55 -2.32 -9.18
N ILE A 203 11.57 -1.62 -8.71
CA ILE A 203 12.65 -2.21 -7.91
C ILE A 203 12.56 -1.62 -6.52
N ASP A 204 12.72 -2.45 -5.50
CA ASP A 204 12.75 -2.00 -4.11
C ASP A 204 14.01 -1.17 -3.87
N SER A 205 13.86 -0.12 -3.06
CA SER A 205 14.96 0.74 -2.64
C SER A 205 16.03 -0.07 -1.94
N MET A 206 17.28 0.28 -2.18
CA MET A 206 18.46 -0.23 -1.49
C MET A 206 19.23 0.96 -0.91
N GLU A 207 19.92 0.72 0.19
CA GLU A 207 20.78 1.73 0.80
C GLU A 207 21.89 2.16 -0.17
N ASP A 208 22.06 3.46 -0.32
CA ASP A 208 23.06 4.10 -1.21
C ASP A 208 22.96 3.70 -2.69
N VAL A 209 21.78 3.25 -3.14
CA VAL A 209 21.55 2.88 -4.54
C VAL A 209 20.33 3.58 -5.09
N ASP A 210 20.50 4.25 -6.21
CA ASP A 210 19.43 4.86 -6.98
C ASP A 210 19.16 4.09 -8.27
N PHE A 211 17.93 3.61 -8.42
CA PHE A 211 17.47 2.94 -9.63
C PHE A 211 16.71 3.93 -10.51
N GLY A 212 17.31 4.32 -11.61
CA GLY A 212 16.69 5.22 -12.57
C GLY A 212 15.50 4.59 -13.32
N LYS A 213 14.94 5.34 -14.25
CA LYS A 213 13.79 4.90 -15.04
C LYS A 213 14.16 3.71 -15.95
N PRO A 214 13.43 2.58 -15.89
CA PRO A 214 13.61 1.47 -16.81
C PRO A 214 13.29 1.84 -18.26
N SER A 215 14.09 1.33 -19.19
CA SER A 215 13.77 1.27 -20.61
C SER A 215 13.55 -0.18 -21.04
N PHE A 216 12.63 -0.42 -21.98
CA PHE A 216 12.19 -1.75 -22.33
C PHE A 216 12.44 -2.05 -23.82
N THR A 217 12.87 -3.27 -24.10
CA THR A 217 12.95 -3.85 -25.43
C THR A 217 12.30 -5.23 -25.42
N THR A 218 11.43 -5.50 -26.40
CA THR A 218 10.77 -6.80 -26.52
C THR A 218 11.17 -7.50 -27.82
N ARG A 219 11.42 -8.80 -27.74
CA ARG A 219 11.65 -9.69 -28.89
C ARG A 219 10.86 -10.98 -28.70
N GLY A 220 9.68 -11.06 -29.32
CA GLY A 220 8.77 -12.19 -29.12
C GLY A 220 8.38 -12.34 -27.64
N ALA A 221 8.67 -13.49 -27.05
CA ALA A 221 8.40 -13.80 -25.65
C ALA A 221 9.36 -13.12 -24.66
N THR A 222 10.48 -12.56 -25.12
CA THR A 222 11.53 -12.04 -24.25
C THR A 222 11.41 -10.52 -24.09
N LEU A 223 11.41 -10.08 -22.83
CA LEU A 223 11.53 -8.70 -22.39
C LEU A 223 12.95 -8.48 -21.87
N THR A 224 13.56 -7.37 -22.25
CA THR A 224 14.79 -6.84 -21.64
C THR A 224 14.49 -5.46 -21.08
N ALA A 225 14.57 -5.32 -19.79
CA ALA A 225 14.52 -4.04 -19.08
C ALA A 225 15.92 -3.59 -18.73
N THR A 226 16.26 -2.35 -19.08
CA THR A 226 17.55 -1.73 -18.77
C THR A 226 17.32 -0.56 -17.83
N VAL A 227 18.01 -0.58 -16.67
CA VAL A 227 17.86 0.41 -15.60
C VAL A 227 19.22 1.05 -15.35
N PRO A 228 19.35 2.38 -15.47
CA PRO A 228 20.51 3.09 -14.98
C PRO A 228 20.59 2.98 -13.46
N VAL A 229 21.78 2.75 -12.92
CA VAL A 229 21.99 2.62 -11.48
C VAL A 229 23.15 3.51 -11.08
N THR A 230 22.91 4.38 -10.09
CA THR A 230 23.91 5.27 -9.51
C THR A 230 23.90 5.12 -7.99
N ASP A 231 24.90 5.69 -7.34
CA ASP A 231 24.80 5.94 -5.90
C ASP A 231 23.78 7.06 -5.61
N SER A 232 23.48 7.28 -4.35
CA SER A 232 22.50 8.30 -3.91
C SER A 232 22.90 9.74 -4.27
N TRP A 233 24.16 9.96 -4.72
CA TRP A 233 24.67 11.26 -5.16
C TRP A 233 24.63 11.41 -6.69
N GLY A 234 24.34 10.31 -7.43
CA GLY A 234 24.33 10.29 -8.88
C GLY A 234 25.73 10.30 -9.53
N GLU A 235 26.78 10.04 -8.76
CA GLU A 235 28.17 10.21 -9.19
C GLU A 235 28.86 8.90 -9.56
N ALA A 236 28.57 7.81 -8.86
CA ALA A 236 29.26 6.53 -9.04
C ALA A 236 28.29 5.38 -9.30
N ALA A 237 28.80 4.32 -9.91
CA ALA A 237 28.06 3.06 -10.04
C ALA A 237 28.37 2.18 -8.81
N PRO A 238 27.37 1.93 -7.93
CA PRO A 238 27.56 1.08 -6.77
C PRO A 238 27.83 -0.37 -7.20
N ASP A 239 28.48 -1.16 -6.34
CA ASP A 239 28.68 -2.59 -6.58
C ASP A 239 27.42 -3.36 -6.15
N LEU A 240 26.74 -3.97 -7.10
CA LEU A 240 25.59 -4.85 -6.88
C LEU A 240 25.92 -6.33 -6.94
N SER A 241 27.19 -6.72 -7.12
CA SER A 241 27.61 -8.11 -7.24
C SER A 241 27.20 -8.93 -6.02
N GLY A 242 26.50 -10.03 -6.26
CA GLY A 242 25.99 -10.90 -5.19
C GLY A 242 24.86 -10.34 -4.34
N LYS A 243 24.34 -9.16 -4.67
CA LYS A 243 23.14 -8.61 -4.03
C LYS A 243 21.90 -9.32 -4.54
N THR A 244 20.87 -9.36 -3.70
CA THR A 244 19.54 -9.81 -4.08
C THR A 244 18.63 -8.60 -4.25
N LEU A 245 18.01 -8.48 -5.42
CA LEU A 245 17.04 -7.45 -5.71
C LEU A 245 15.63 -7.97 -5.47
N SER A 246 14.80 -7.21 -4.77
CA SER A 246 13.35 -7.40 -4.75
C SER A 246 12.73 -6.49 -5.81
N LEU A 247 11.87 -7.05 -6.65
CA LEU A 247 11.24 -6.30 -7.72
C LEU A 247 9.81 -6.78 -8.01
N VAL A 248 9.04 -5.90 -8.62
CA VAL A 248 7.74 -6.21 -9.21
C VAL A 248 7.82 -5.98 -10.72
N LEU A 249 7.55 -7.01 -11.49
CA LEU A 249 7.41 -6.95 -12.94
C LEU A 249 5.93 -7.05 -13.28
N ALA A 250 5.41 -6.10 -14.06
CA ALA A 250 4.01 -6.04 -14.43
C ALA A 250 3.84 -5.94 -15.96
N ASP A 251 2.70 -6.44 -16.44
CA ASP A 251 2.25 -6.28 -17.83
C ASP A 251 0.74 -6.35 -17.90
N SER A 252 0.10 -5.29 -18.45
CA SER A 252 -1.34 -5.26 -18.75
C SER A 252 -2.25 -5.71 -17.59
N GLY A 253 -1.98 -5.22 -16.38
CA GLY A 253 -2.80 -5.49 -15.20
C GLY A 253 -2.45 -6.79 -14.46
N GLN A 254 -1.50 -7.58 -14.95
CA GLN A 254 -0.90 -8.71 -14.22
C GLN A 254 0.47 -8.31 -13.67
N ALA A 255 0.87 -8.85 -12.54
CA ALA A 255 2.16 -8.55 -11.95
C ALA A 255 2.73 -9.74 -11.18
N GLN A 256 4.04 -9.81 -11.10
CA GLN A 256 4.78 -10.79 -10.31
C GLN A 256 5.83 -10.08 -9.45
N GLU A 257 5.86 -10.41 -8.17
CA GLU A 257 6.90 -10.01 -7.23
C GLU A 257 7.94 -11.12 -7.14
N SER A 258 9.21 -10.76 -7.25
CA SER A 258 10.31 -11.72 -7.27
C SER A 258 11.54 -11.17 -6.55
N GLN A 259 12.35 -12.10 -6.04
CA GLN A 259 13.69 -11.83 -5.57
C GLN A 259 14.68 -12.50 -6.51
N ILE A 260 15.66 -11.76 -7.03
CA ILE A 260 16.65 -12.25 -7.97
C ILE A 260 18.06 -11.82 -7.55
N ALA A 261 19.02 -12.71 -7.71
CA ALA A 261 20.43 -12.39 -7.53
C ALA A 261 20.96 -11.65 -8.76
N VAL A 262 21.94 -10.76 -8.52
CA VAL A 262 22.67 -10.01 -9.56
C VAL A 262 24.08 -10.54 -9.70
#